data_ffe962aafc41c4f60f91388d1fcf0c9b
#
_entry.id   ffe962aafc41c4f60f91388d1fcf0c9b
#
_cell.length_a   1.000
_cell.length_b   1.000
_cell.length_c   1.000
_cell.angle_alpha   90.00
_cell.angle_beta   90.00
_cell.angle_gamma   90.00
#
_symmetry.space_group_name_H-M   'P 1'
#
loop_
_entity.id
_entity.type
_entity.pdbx_description
1 polymer ?
#
loop_
_entity_poly.entity_id
_entity_poly.type
_entity_poly.pdbx_seq_one_letter_code
_entity_poly.pdbx_strand_id
1 'polypeptide(L)'
;MNIKRNLVELFQYVEALGWTGGLRIFAKVKFNSTDNIKLQSVKHSFKLRSGSSDVNAFRQVFIYNEYNFEVSEPTFIIDGGSNIGLAAIYFANKFPSATIVSIEPEAENF
;
A
#
# COMPACT_ATOMS: atom_id res chain seq x y z
N MET A 1 -4.45 11.35 22.53
CA MET A 1 -4.76 11.28 21.07
C MET A 1 -4.63 12.68 20.47
N ASN A 2 -3.95 12.79 19.34
CA ASN A 2 -3.77 14.07 18.65
C ASN A 2 -4.83 14.20 17.56
N ILE A 3 -5.88 14.97 17.82
CA ILE A 3 -7.00 15.14 16.88
C ILE A 3 -6.53 15.78 15.57
N LYS A 4 -5.66 16.80 15.66
CA LYS A 4 -5.16 17.49 14.47
C LYS A 4 -4.39 16.55 13.57
N ARG A 5 -3.51 15.73 14.13
CA ARG A 5 -2.76 14.73 13.36
C ARG A 5 -3.68 13.71 12.71
N ASN A 6 -4.70 13.25 13.44
CA ASN A 6 -5.66 12.30 12.90
C ASN A 6 -6.46 12.87 11.74
N LEU A 7 -6.82 14.16 11.81
CA LEU A 7 -7.52 14.81 10.72
C LEU A 7 -6.63 14.94 9.48
N VAL A 8 -5.37 15.27 9.66
CA VAL A 8 -4.42 15.34 8.54
C VAL A 8 -4.28 13.97 7.87
N GLU A 9 -4.09 12.92 8.67
CA GLU A 9 -4.00 11.56 8.13
C GLU A 9 -5.27 11.16 7.40
N LEU A 10 -6.43 11.46 7.97
CA LEU A 10 -7.71 11.14 7.34
C LEU A 10 -7.81 11.80 5.96
N PHE A 11 -7.47 13.08 5.86
CA PHE A 11 -7.50 13.76 4.57
C PHE A 11 -6.51 13.16 3.56
N GLN A 12 -5.34 12.73 4.02
CA GLN A 12 -4.38 12.04 3.15
C GLN A 12 -4.96 10.74 2.58
N TYR A 13 -5.65 9.96 3.42
CA TYR A 13 -6.32 8.74 2.99
C TYR A 13 -7.44 9.02 1.98
N VAL A 14 -8.25 10.04 2.26
CA VAL A 14 -9.34 10.43 1.37
C VAL A 14 -8.81 10.94 0.03
N GLU A 15 -7.75 11.74 0.06
CA GLU A 15 -7.14 12.24 -1.17
C GLU A 15 -6.59 11.10 -2.03
N ALA A 16 -5.96 10.10 -1.40
CA ALA A 16 -5.37 8.98 -2.13
C ALA A 16 -6.40 7.95 -2.60
N LEU A 17 -7.45 7.68 -1.80
CA LEU A 17 -8.35 6.54 -1.99
C LEU A 17 -9.81 6.93 -2.24
N GLY A 18 -10.12 8.24 -2.24
CA GLY A 18 -11.49 8.72 -2.34
C GLY A 18 -12.21 8.72 -1.01
N TRP A 19 -13.41 9.33 -0.96
CA TRP A 19 -14.14 9.49 0.30
C TRP A 19 -14.51 8.15 0.94
N THR A 20 -15.17 7.28 0.19
CA THR A 20 -15.63 5.99 0.70
C THR A 20 -14.45 5.08 1.07
N GLY A 21 -13.51 4.91 0.16
CA GLY A 21 -12.33 4.06 0.38
C GLY A 21 -11.43 4.62 1.46
N GLY A 22 -11.17 5.93 1.42
CA GLY A 22 -10.29 6.59 2.39
C GLY A 22 -10.82 6.48 3.82
N LEU A 23 -12.10 6.79 4.02
CA LEU A 23 -12.72 6.69 5.36
C LEU A 23 -12.70 5.25 5.87
N ARG A 24 -13.05 4.29 5.01
CA ARG A 24 -13.09 2.88 5.39
C ARG A 24 -11.72 2.36 5.78
N ILE A 25 -10.70 2.61 4.96
CA ILE A 25 -9.35 2.11 5.22
C ILE A 25 -8.73 2.83 6.42
N PHE A 26 -8.92 4.13 6.53
CA PHE A 26 -8.46 4.88 7.70
C PHE A 26 -9.01 4.27 8.99
N ALA A 27 -10.32 3.98 9.04
CA ALA A 27 -10.94 3.37 10.21
C ALA A 27 -10.34 1.99 10.51
N LYS A 28 -10.14 1.16 9.49
CA LYS A 28 -9.51 -0.15 9.66
C LYS A 28 -8.12 -0.03 10.28
N VAL A 29 -7.33 0.90 9.80
CA VAL A 29 -5.97 1.13 10.34
C VAL A 29 -6.04 1.60 11.80
N LYS A 30 -6.91 2.55 12.12
CA LYS A 30 -7.02 3.08 13.48
C LYS A 30 -7.52 2.04 14.48
N PHE A 31 -8.37 1.12 14.06
CA PHE A 31 -8.92 0.07 14.93
C PHE A 31 -8.16 -1.26 14.81
N ASN A 32 -6.99 -1.26 14.16
CA ASN A 32 -6.16 -2.46 13.97
C ASN A 32 -6.93 -3.61 13.29
N SER A 33 -7.88 -3.29 12.42
CA SER A 33 -8.68 -4.25 11.67
C SER A 33 -8.17 -4.36 10.24
N THR A 34 -6.91 -4.81 10.07
CA THR A 34 -6.19 -4.79 8.80
C THR A 34 -5.97 -6.17 8.20
N ASP A 35 -6.77 -7.16 8.59
CA ASP A 35 -6.67 -8.52 8.05
C ASP A 35 -7.15 -8.62 6.60
N ASN A 36 -7.98 -7.68 6.17
CA ASN A 36 -8.50 -7.69 4.81
C ASN A 36 -8.61 -6.25 4.30
N ILE A 37 -7.60 -5.85 3.53
CA ILE A 37 -7.56 -4.53 2.90
C ILE A 37 -7.86 -4.72 1.42
N LYS A 38 -8.95 -4.09 0.95
CA LYS A 38 -9.30 -4.10 -0.47
C LYS A 38 -9.34 -2.67 -0.98
N LEU A 39 -8.46 -2.37 -1.93
CA LEU A 39 -8.43 -1.08 -2.61
C LEU A 39 -9.09 -1.21 -3.98
N GLN A 40 -9.74 -0.13 -4.42
CA GLN A 40 -10.40 -0.11 -5.72
C GLN A 40 -9.43 -0.33 -6.88
N SER A 41 -8.22 0.22 -6.77
CA SER A 41 -7.20 0.13 -7.81
C SER A 41 -6.42 -1.18 -7.80
N VAL A 42 -6.67 -2.07 -6.84
CA VAL A 42 -5.93 -3.31 -6.64
C VAL A 42 -6.88 -4.50 -6.77
N LYS A 43 -6.49 -5.46 -7.59
CA LYS A 43 -7.36 -6.58 -7.95
C LYS A 43 -7.73 -7.47 -6.77
N HIS A 44 -6.77 -7.75 -5.89
CA HIS A 44 -6.96 -8.66 -4.76
C HIS A 44 -6.78 -7.96 -3.42
N SER A 45 -7.46 -8.44 -2.40
CA SER A 45 -7.26 -7.96 -1.03
C SER A 45 -5.91 -8.44 -0.49
N PHE A 46 -5.41 -7.74 0.52
CA PHE A 46 -4.19 -8.13 1.21
C PHE A 46 -4.31 -7.83 2.70
N LYS A 47 -3.35 -8.34 3.46
CA LYS A 47 -3.31 -8.20 4.92
C LYS A 47 -2.14 -7.34 5.34
N LEU A 48 -2.36 -6.48 6.33
CA LEU A 48 -1.30 -5.76 7.02
C LEU A 48 -1.20 -6.30 8.45
N ARG A 49 0.00 -6.74 8.83
CA ARG A 49 0.21 -7.31 10.16
C ARG A 49 0.10 -6.22 11.23
N SER A 50 -0.68 -6.49 12.25
CA SER A 50 -0.84 -5.60 13.40
C SER A 50 0.48 -5.47 14.17
N GLY A 51 0.80 -4.26 14.63
CA GLY A 51 2.00 -4.02 15.43
C GLY A 51 3.32 -4.14 14.69
N SER A 52 3.28 -4.16 13.35
CA SER A 52 4.49 -4.23 12.52
C SER A 52 4.66 -2.96 11.69
N SER A 53 5.71 -2.91 10.87
CA SER A 53 5.96 -1.81 9.95
C SER A 53 5.07 -1.85 8.71
N ASP A 54 4.16 -2.80 8.59
CA ASP A 54 3.33 -2.99 7.41
C ASP A 54 2.47 -1.78 7.10
N VAL A 55 1.88 -1.14 8.12
CA VAL A 55 1.05 0.05 7.93
C VAL A 55 1.87 1.20 7.37
N ASN A 56 3.10 1.39 7.85
CA ASN A 56 3.98 2.43 7.31
C ASN A 56 4.33 2.15 5.84
N ALA A 57 4.63 0.90 5.51
CA ALA A 57 4.88 0.51 4.12
C ALA A 57 3.65 0.75 3.25
N PHE A 58 2.47 0.43 3.75
CA PHE A 58 1.21 0.69 3.06
C PHE A 58 1.03 2.19 2.77
N ARG A 59 1.28 3.04 3.75
CA ARG A 59 1.18 4.49 3.57
C ARG A 59 2.13 5.00 2.50
N GLN A 60 3.38 4.54 2.51
CA GLN A 60 4.37 4.95 1.52
C GLN A 60 3.92 4.61 0.10
N VAL A 61 3.42 3.41 -0.11
CA VAL A 61 3.07 2.94 -1.44
C VAL A 61 1.73 3.52 -1.92
N PHE A 62 0.67 3.43 -1.09
CA PHE A 62 -0.70 3.68 -1.55
C PHE A 62 -1.27 5.01 -1.09
N ILE A 63 -0.79 5.59 0.00
CA ILE A 63 -1.30 6.86 0.50
C ILE A 63 -0.43 8.02 0.02
N TYR A 64 0.88 7.91 0.20
CA TYR A 64 1.82 8.96 -0.24
C TYR A 64 2.24 8.82 -1.69
N ASN A 65 1.90 7.72 -2.33
CA ASN A 65 2.18 7.45 -3.75
C ASN A 65 3.64 7.65 -4.13
N GLU A 66 4.57 7.15 -3.33
CA GLU A 66 6.00 7.34 -3.56
C GLU A 66 6.49 6.75 -4.89
N TYR A 67 5.80 5.75 -5.41
CA TYR A 67 6.17 5.10 -6.67
C TYR A 67 5.36 5.61 -7.87
N ASN A 68 4.57 6.66 -7.68
CA ASN A 68 3.78 7.25 -8.77
C ASN A 68 4.61 8.29 -9.53
N PHE A 69 5.62 7.82 -10.24
CA PHE A 69 6.43 8.65 -11.13
C PHE A 69 6.26 8.16 -12.57
N GLU A 70 6.50 9.05 -13.51
CA GLU A 70 6.37 8.71 -14.92
C GLU A 70 7.56 7.90 -15.40
N VAL A 71 7.26 6.73 -15.97
CA VAL A 71 8.25 5.91 -16.68
C VAL A 71 7.59 5.41 -17.96
N SER A 72 8.38 5.15 -18.99
CA SER A 72 7.88 4.41 -20.14
C SER A 72 7.44 3.03 -19.65
N GLU A 73 6.38 2.48 -20.25
CA GLU A 73 5.78 1.23 -19.76
C GLU A 73 6.84 0.12 -19.67
N PRO A 74 7.19 -0.34 -18.47
CA PRO A 74 8.21 -1.35 -18.31
C PRO A 74 7.69 -2.74 -18.64
N THR A 75 8.59 -3.61 -19.14
CA THR A 75 8.28 -5.02 -19.34
C THR A 75 8.83 -5.89 -18.22
N PHE A 76 9.78 -5.35 -17.46
CA PHE A 76 10.45 -6.08 -16.39
C PHE A 76 10.77 -5.12 -15.24
N ILE A 77 10.43 -5.52 -14.01
CA ILE A 77 10.65 -4.71 -12.81
C ILE A 77 11.33 -5.59 -11.76
N ILE A 78 12.40 -5.06 -11.16
CA ILE A 78 13.05 -5.69 -10.02
C ILE A 78 12.73 -4.86 -8.78
N ASP A 79 12.13 -5.50 -7.78
CA ASP A 79 11.79 -4.89 -6.51
C ASP A 79 12.74 -5.43 -5.44
N GLY A 80 13.82 -4.70 -5.18
CA GLY A 80 14.81 -5.08 -4.17
C GLY A 80 14.35 -4.66 -2.78
N GLY A 81 14.44 -5.58 -1.80
CA GLY A 81 13.97 -5.31 -0.46
C GLY A 81 12.45 -5.16 -0.41
N SER A 82 11.74 -6.12 -0.96
CA SER A 82 10.30 -6.02 -1.22
C SER A 82 9.42 -5.98 0.04
N ASN A 83 9.98 -6.28 1.21
CA ASN A 83 9.22 -6.34 2.44
C ASN A 83 8.04 -7.30 2.28
N ILE A 84 6.80 -6.90 2.55
CA ILE A 84 5.62 -7.75 2.36
C ILE A 84 5.08 -7.71 0.93
N GLY A 85 5.77 -7.05 0.01
CA GLY A 85 5.41 -7.06 -1.39
C GLY A 85 4.41 -5.99 -1.83
N LEU A 86 4.19 -4.95 -1.04
CA LEU A 86 3.21 -3.91 -1.38
C LEU A 86 3.61 -3.13 -2.63
N ALA A 87 4.89 -2.82 -2.81
CA ALA A 87 5.36 -2.16 -4.03
C ALA A 87 5.14 -3.06 -5.25
N ALA A 88 5.39 -4.36 -5.12
CA ALA A 88 5.13 -5.32 -6.19
C ALA A 88 3.65 -5.37 -6.55
N ILE A 89 2.77 -5.35 -5.54
CA ILE A 89 1.32 -5.29 -5.77
C ILE A 89 0.95 -4.02 -6.53
N TYR A 90 1.50 -2.88 -6.12
CA TYR A 90 1.27 -1.61 -6.78
C TYR A 90 1.68 -1.67 -8.26
N PHE A 91 2.90 -2.14 -8.54
CA PHE A 91 3.39 -2.22 -9.92
C PHE A 91 2.66 -3.25 -10.76
N ALA A 92 2.24 -4.38 -10.17
CA ALA A 92 1.48 -5.39 -10.88
C ALA A 92 0.13 -4.84 -11.36
N ASN A 93 -0.49 -3.97 -10.57
CA ASN A 93 -1.76 -3.35 -10.96
C ASN A 93 -1.58 -2.16 -11.90
N LYS A 94 -0.46 -1.43 -11.79
CA LYS A 94 -0.15 -0.31 -12.67
C LYS A 94 0.35 -0.77 -14.04
N PHE A 95 1.14 -1.84 -14.07
CA PHE A 95 1.74 -2.39 -15.29
C PHE A 95 1.40 -3.89 -15.42
N PRO A 96 0.17 -4.23 -15.81
CA PRO A 96 -0.27 -5.64 -15.78
C PRO A 96 0.53 -6.58 -16.67
N SER A 97 1.19 -6.05 -17.69
CA SER A 97 1.97 -6.87 -18.64
C SER A 97 3.43 -7.04 -18.22
N ALA A 98 3.87 -6.38 -17.16
CA ALA A 98 5.26 -6.45 -16.70
C ALA A 98 5.51 -7.72 -15.91
N THR A 99 6.72 -8.28 -16.05
CA THR A 99 7.22 -9.32 -15.16
C THR A 99 7.89 -8.65 -13.97
N ILE A 100 7.49 -9.03 -12.76
CA ILE A 100 8.01 -8.43 -11.53
C ILE A 100 8.74 -9.50 -10.73
N VAL A 101 10.00 -9.22 -10.36
CA VAL A 101 10.79 -10.07 -9.49
C VAL A 101 11.01 -9.31 -8.19
N SER A 102 10.50 -9.86 -7.10
CA SER A 102 10.64 -9.28 -5.76
C SER A 102 11.69 -10.06 -4.98
N ILE A 103 12.60 -9.34 -4.35
CA ILE A 103 13.67 -9.92 -3.56
C ILE A 103 13.55 -9.42 -2.13
N GLU A 104 13.31 -10.33 -1.20
CA GLU A 104 13.20 -10.00 0.21
C GLU A 104 14.02 -11.01 1.03
N PRO A 105 15.13 -10.56 1.67
CA PRO A 105 15.97 -11.48 2.43
C PRO A 105 15.35 -11.92 3.77
N GLU A 106 14.37 -11.19 4.30
CA GLU A 106 13.73 -11.53 5.56
C GLU A 106 12.59 -12.51 5.33
N ALA A 107 12.76 -13.75 5.79
CA ALA A 107 11.81 -14.83 5.54
C ALA A 107 10.41 -14.53 6.10
N GLU A 108 10.31 -13.78 7.18
CA GLU A 108 9.02 -13.45 7.81
C GLU A 108 8.16 -12.51 6.96
N ASN A 109 8.75 -11.88 5.94
CA ASN A 109 8.03 -10.96 5.06
C ASN A 109 7.45 -11.64 3.81
N PHE A 110 7.70 -12.91 3.61
CA PHE A 110 7.11 -13.65 2.50
C PHE A 110 5.76 -14.26 2.85
#